data_dbf4004041f86fad8e51ab2149197ea8
#
_entry.id   dbf4004041f86fad8e51ab2149197ea8
#
_cell.length_a   1.000
_cell.length_b   1.000
_cell.length_c   1.000
_cell.angle_alpha   90.00
_cell.angle_beta   90.00
_cell.angle_gamma   90.00
#
_symmetry.space_group_name_H-M   'P 1'
#
loop_
_entity.id
_entity.type
_entity.pdbx_description
1 polymer ?
#
loop_
_entity_poly.entity_id
_entity_poly.type
_entity_poly.pdbx_seq_one_letter_code
_entity_poly.pdbx_strand_id
1 'polypeptide(L)'
;LGQSASDGFDFLKVDWQAANLYMQRYSENAARGAFLASRIVDDIADRYFSNGLINCMAMNNAVLQNTYHTNVTRTSIDYKLNNMFMAKEHLLQSYHNALYICPTVWGDHDMFHSSDKVCGDIMALSKAMSGGPVYLSDAPDQISFSKVSPLCYDDGLIIRPLAPATVMERSVFTAPLIEQVPYYVSAPLENGVAAVVIYNLCVDSVTVSGTIDSSDYSMTGTLLQPYSGKWKLPEEGLFLYDYDAHTGYPIGK
;
A
#
# COMPACT_ATOMS: atom_id res chain seq x y z
N LEU A 1 -15.76 15.79 -15.85
CA LEU A 1 -14.80 15.87 -14.74
C LEU A 1 -14.62 17.31 -14.24
N GLY A 2 -14.52 18.33 -15.12
CA GLY A 2 -14.50 19.74 -14.69
C GLY A 2 -15.74 20.14 -13.89
N GLN A 3 -16.91 19.61 -14.22
CA GLN A 3 -18.14 19.82 -13.44
C GLN A 3 -18.00 19.24 -12.02
N SER A 4 -17.43 18.04 -11.88
CA SER A 4 -17.23 17.42 -10.56
C SER A 4 -16.35 18.28 -9.64
N ALA A 5 -15.29 18.91 -10.18
CA ALA A 5 -14.47 19.85 -9.42
C ALA A 5 -15.28 21.09 -8.98
N SER A 6 -16.14 21.62 -9.90
CA SER A 6 -17.04 22.75 -9.57
C SER A 6 -18.10 22.37 -8.52
N ASP A 7 -18.48 21.11 -8.45
CA ASP A 7 -19.42 20.56 -7.47
C ASP A 7 -18.77 20.29 -6.09
N GLY A 8 -17.46 20.55 -5.95
CA GLY A 8 -16.74 20.50 -4.68
C GLY A 8 -16.05 19.17 -4.38
N PHE A 9 -15.84 18.32 -5.39
CA PHE A 9 -15.01 17.12 -5.21
C PHE A 9 -13.52 17.47 -5.28
N ASP A 10 -12.73 16.98 -4.34
CA ASP A 10 -11.31 17.30 -4.20
C ASP A 10 -10.40 16.36 -4.97
N PHE A 11 -10.85 15.13 -5.24
CA PHE A 11 -10.10 14.13 -5.98
C PHE A 11 -10.98 13.17 -6.76
N LEU A 12 -10.35 12.41 -7.64
CA LEU A 12 -11.00 11.36 -8.46
C LEU A 12 -10.48 9.98 -8.09
N LYS A 13 -11.33 8.97 -8.25
CA LYS A 13 -10.90 7.59 -8.42
C LYS A 13 -11.41 7.12 -9.77
N VAL A 14 -10.49 6.78 -10.68
CA VAL A 14 -10.84 6.31 -12.02
C VAL A 14 -10.51 4.85 -12.13
N ASP A 15 -11.56 4.05 -12.30
CA ASP A 15 -11.46 2.59 -12.40
C ASP A 15 -11.39 2.10 -13.86
N TRP A 16 -11.17 0.80 -14.04
CA TRP A 16 -11.12 0.13 -15.34
C TRP A 16 -10.05 0.65 -16.31
N GLN A 17 -9.01 1.29 -15.83
CA GLN A 17 -7.98 1.88 -16.69
C GLN A 17 -7.20 0.81 -17.48
N ALA A 18 -7.04 -0.40 -16.96
CA ALA A 18 -6.45 -1.52 -17.68
C ALA A 18 -7.23 -1.90 -18.95
N ALA A 19 -8.52 -1.56 -19.02
CA ALA A 19 -9.35 -1.82 -20.20
C ALA A 19 -9.05 -0.87 -21.36
N ASN A 20 -8.31 0.21 -21.17
CA ASN A 20 -8.00 1.19 -22.22
C ASN A 20 -7.40 0.54 -23.47
N LEU A 21 -6.41 -0.33 -23.31
CA LEU A 21 -5.80 -1.03 -24.43
C LEU A 21 -6.80 -1.94 -25.16
N TYR A 22 -7.64 -2.63 -24.40
CA TYR A 22 -8.66 -3.52 -24.96
C TYR A 22 -9.78 -2.76 -25.66
N MET A 23 -10.20 -1.62 -25.14
CA MET A 23 -11.20 -0.75 -25.77
C MET A 23 -10.71 -0.20 -27.11
N GLN A 24 -9.41 0.02 -27.25
CA GLN A 24 -8.78 0.53 -28.48
C GLN A 24 -8.42 -0.57 -29.49
N ARG A 25 -8.76 -1.82 -29.27
CA ARG A 25 -8.33 -2.99 -30.08
C ARG A 25 -8.68 -2.92 -31.56
N TYR A 26 -9.68 -2.13 -31.93
CA TYR A 26 -10.12 -1.95 -33.33
C TYR A 26 -9.65 -0.62 -33.94
N SER A 27 -8.89 0.20 -33.20
CA SER A 27 -8.28 1.40 -33.75
C SER A 27 -7.04 1.04 -34.57
N GLU A 28 -6.62 1.92 -35.48
CA GLU A 28 -5.40 1.75 -36.28
C GLU A 28 -4.15 1.54 -35.42
N ASN A 29 -4.11 2.16 -34.24
CA ASN A 29 -3.02 2.03 -33.30
C ASN A 29 -3.56 1.97 -31.86
N ALA A 30 -3.87 0.78 -31.39
CA ALA A 30 -4.43 0.54 -30.07
C ALA A 30 -3.51 1.03 -28.93
N ALA A 31 -2.20 0.85 -29.08
CA ALA A 31 -1.23 1.31 -28.08
C ALA A 31 -1.23 2.84 -27.95
N ARG A 32 -1.27 3.56 -29.08
CA ARG A 32 -1.37 5.03 -29.08
C ARG A 32 -2.71 5.51 -28.50
N GLY A 33 -3.80 4.84 -28.81
CA GLY A 33 -5.13 5.14 -28.26
C GLY A 33 -5.15 5.00 -26.73
N ALA A 34 -4.62 3.89 -26.22
CA ALA A 34 -4.52 3.65 -24.77
C ALA A 34 -3.59 4.67 -24.07
N PHE A 35 -2.45 5.00 -24.69
CA PHE A 35 -1.55 6.04 -24.23
C PHE A 35 -2.27 7.39 -24.09
N LEU A 36 -2.96 7.83 -25.15
CA LEU A 36 -3.70 9.11 -25.14
C LEU A 36 -4.81 9.12 -24.10
N ALA A 37 -5.55 8.02 -23.95
CA ALA A 37 -6.60 7.91 -22.92
C ALA A 37 -6.03 8.07 -21.51
N SER A 38 -4.92 7.42 -21.20
CA SER A 38 -4.25 7.56 -19.90
C SER A 38 -3.74 8.98 -19.67
N ARG A 39 -3.12 9.59 -20.68
CA ARG A 39 -2.66 10.99 -20.63
C ARG A 39 -3.77 11.97 -20.37
N ILE A 40 -4.91 11.82 -21.05
CA ILE A 40 -6.06 12.70 -20.86
C ILE A 40 -6.59 12.63 -19.43
N VAL A 41 -6.66 11.45 -18.85
CA VAL A 41 -7.10 11.28 -17.44
C VAL A 41 -6.13 11.96 -16.49
N ASP A 42 -4.84 11.76 -16.68
CA ASP A 42 -3.77 12.35 -15.86
C ASP A 42 -3.75 13.90 -15.98
N ASP A 43 -3.81 14.43 -17.21
CA ASP A 43 -3.86 15.89 -17.48
C ASP A 43 -5.13 16.55 -16.88
N ILE A 44 -6.26 15.84 -16.83
CA ILE A 44 -7.48 16.34 -16.21
C ILE A 44 -7.34 16.37 -14.68
N ALA A 45 -6.71 15.38 -14.09
CA ALA A 45 -6.43 15.35 -12.65
C ALA A 45 -5.51 16.51 -12.25
N ASP A 46 -4.47 16.78 -13.03
CA ASP A 46 -3.60 17.95 -12.84
C ASP A 46 -4.39 19.26 -12.90
N ARG A 47 -5.17 19.44 -13.97
CA ARG A 47 -5.89 20.71 -14.22
C ARG A 47 -6.97 21.05 -13.21
N TYR A 48 -7.73 20.07 -12.73
CA TYR A 48 -8.96 20.30 -11.98
C TYR A 48 -8.94 19.80 -10.53
N PHE A 49 -7.99 18.94 -10.17
CA PHE A 49 -7.97 18.25 -8.88
C PHE A 49 -6.60 18.29 -8.18
N SER A 50 -5.71 19.20 -8.60
CA SER A 50 -4.37 19.35 -8.02
C SER A 50 -3.62 18.00 -7.92
N ASN A 51 -3.68 17.21 -8.97
CA ASN A 51 -3.13 15.84 -9.07
C ASN A 51 -3.83 14.77 -8.20
N GLY A 52 -4.96 15.11 -7.60
CA GLY A 52 -5.75 14.21 -6.76
C GLY A 52 -6.44 13.12 -7.59
N LEU A 53 -5.73 12.04 -7.93
CA LEU A 53 -6.25 10.90 -8.67
C LEU A 53 -5.77 9.58 -8.05
N ILE A 54 -6.72 8.69 -7.78
CA ILE A 54 -6.44 7.28 -7.52
C ILE A 54 -6.64 6.52 -8.83
N ASN A 55 -5.54 6.02 -9.40
CA ASN A 55 -5.56 5.16 -10.57
C ASN A 55 -5.95 3.74 -10.16
N CYS A 56 -7.14 3.28 -10.55
CA CYS A 56 -7.66 1.97 -10.20
C CYS A 56 -7.70 1.05 -11.43
N MET A 57 -7.47 -0.26 -11.22
CA MET A 57 -7.22 -1.23 -12.30
C MET A 57 -6.20 -0.71 -13.33
N ALA A 58 -5.14 -0.09 -12.84
CA ALA A 58 -4.17 0.65 -13.64
C ALA A 58 -2.82 -0.07 -13.78
N MET A 59 -2.73 -1.33 -13.35
CA MET A 59 -1.50 -2.11 -13.21
C MET A 59 -0.95 -2.65 -14.55
N ASN A 60 -1.21 -1.97 -15.65
CA ASN A 60 -0.60 -2.28 -16.94
C ASN A 60 0.38 -1.18 -17.38
N ASN A 61 1.34 -1.54 -18.21
CA ASN A 61 2.36 -0.61 -18.67
C ASN A 61 1.80 0.59 -19.45
N ALA A 62 0.67 0.43 -20.14
CA ALA A 62 0.06 1.53 -20.88
C ALA A 62 -0.45 2.65 -19.97
N VAL A 63 -0.80 2.34 -18.72
CA VAL A 63 -1.17 3.34 -17.70
C VAL A 63 0.05 3.75 -16.90
N LEU A 64 0.75 2.79 -16.26
CA LEU A 64 1.86 3.08 -15.34
C LEU A 64 2.98 3.92 -15.96
N GLN A 65 3.29 3.70 -17.24
CA GLN A 65 4.35 4.45 -17.94
C GLN A 65 3.87 5.78 -18.52
N ASN A 66 2.58 6.13 -18.36
CA ASN A 66 1.97 7.33 -18.91
C ASN A 66 1.25 8.18 -17.86
N THR A 67 1.58 7.97 -16.60
CA THR A 67 1.15 8.78 -15.45
C THR A 67 2.30 9.73 -15.11
N TYR A 68 2.09 11.04 -15.32
CA TYR A 68 3.15 12.07 -15.19
C TYR A 68 2.86 13.06 -14.06
N HIS A 69 1.59 13.25 -13.73
CA HIS A 69 1.14 14.24 -12.76
C HIS A 69 0.62 13.59 -11.49
N THR A 70 -0.05 12.45 -11.61
CA THR A 70 -0.68 11.75 -10.49
C THR A 70 0.23 10.66 -9.93
N ASN A 71 0.16 10.42 -8.62
CA ASN A 71 1.13 9.60 -7.91
C ASN A 71 0.50 8.55 -6.99
N VAL A 72 -0.75 8.17 -7.22
CA VAL A 72 -1.43 7.12 -6.45
C VAL A 72 -2.00 6.07 -7.40
N THR A 73 -1.65 4.80 -7.16
CA THR A 73 -2.09 3.69 -8.01
C THR A 73 -2.48 2.48 -7.15
N ARG A 74 -3.62 1.86 -7.45
CA ARG A 74 -4.03 0.59 -6.86
C ARG A 74 -3.00 -0.51 -7.12
N THR A 75 -2.64 -1.24 -6.08
CA THR A 75 -1.60 -2.28 -6.12
C THR A 75 -2.13 -3.71 -6.10
N SER A 76 -3.43 -3.91 -5.86
CA SER A 76 -4.00 -5.24 -5.59
C SER A 76 -5.42 -5.40 -6.12
N ILE A 77 -5.96 -6.62 -5.98
CA ILE A 77 -7.40 -6.89 -6.10
C ILE A 77 -8.21 -6.11 -5.07
N ASP A 78 -9.54 -6.07 -5.25
CA ASP A 78 -10.44 -5.37 -4.34
C ASP A 78 -10.48 -6.00 -2.94
N TYR A 79 -10.62 -5.14 -1.93
CA TYR A 79 -11.04 -5.57 -0.60
C TYR A 79 -12.43 -6.22 -0.64
N LYS A 80 -12.61 -7.29 0.12
CA LYS A 80 -13.90 -7.97 0.27
C LYS A 80 -14.23 -8.14 1.75
N LEU A 81 -15.34 -7.54 2.14
CA LEU A 81 -15.87 -7.57 3.52
C LEU A 81 -16.01 -9.02 4.03
N ASN A 82 -15.55 -9.26 5.26
CA ASN A 82 -15.64 -10.55 5.94
C ASN A 82 -14.98 -11.73 5.19
N ASN A 83 -14.02 -11.47 4.32
CA ASN A 83 -13.36 -12.51 3.52
C ASN A 83 -11.85 -12.52 3.77
N MET A 84 -11.42 -13.31 4.76
CA MET A 84 -10.00 -13.41 5.15
C MET A 84 -9.12 -13.93 4.01
N PHE A 85 -9.59 -14.86 3.19
CA PHE A 85 -8.82 -15.36 2.04
C PHE A 85 -8.51 -14.22 1.06
N MET A 86 -9.53 -13.46 0.65
CA MET A 86 -9.34 -12.33 -0.24
C MET A 86 -8.49 -11.23 0.39
N ALA A 87 -8.59 -11.01 1.70
CA ALA A 87 -7.74 -10.05 2.40
C ALA A 87 -6.26 -10.48 2.37
N LYS A 88 -5.97 -11.77 2.60
CA LYS A 88 -4.60 -12.31 2.52
C LYS A 88 -4.03 -12.18 1.11
N GLU A 89 -4.81 -12.51 0.08
CA GLU A 89 -4.41 -12.35 -1.32
C GLU A 89 -4.19 -10.87 -1.69
N HIS A 90 -5.08 -9.99 -1.23
CA HIS A 90 -4.95 -8.55 -1.39
C HIS A 90 -3.62 -8.02 -0.78
N LEU A 91 -3.28 -8.44 0.43
CA LEU A 91 -2.04 -8.06 1.09
C LEU A 91 -0.81 -8.57 0.34
N LEU A 92 -0.83 -9.84 -0.07
CA LEU A 92 0.26 -10.43 -0.86
C LEU A 92 0.51 -9.60 -2.13
N GLN A 93 -0.54 -9.33 -2.89
CA GLN A 93 -0.46 -8.55 -4.13
C GLN A 93 -0.01 -7.12 -3.86
N SER A 94 -0.54 -6.46 -2.82
CA SER A 94 -0.19 -5.08 -2.48
C SER A 94 1.31 -4.92 -2.27
N TYR A 95 1.91 -5.75 -1.43
CA TYR A 95 3.32 -5.61 -1.08
C TYR A 95 4.28 -6.14 -2.16
N HIS A 96 3.90 -7.17 -2.95
CA HIS A 96 4.71 -7.62 -4.07
C HIS A 96 4.69 -6.61 -5.22
N ASN A 97 3.52 -6.09 -5.58
CA ASN A 97 3.41 -5.08 -6.63
C ASN A 97 4.08 -3.77 -6.25
N ALA A 98 4.18 -3.47 -4.94
CA ALA A 98 4.90 -2.29 -4.47
C ALA A 98 6.37 -2.28 -4.92
N LEU A 99 7.03 -3.43 -5.06
CA LEU A 99 8.41 -3.52 -5.58
C LEU A 99 8.55 -2.92 -6.98
N TYR A 100 7.52 -3.06 -7.82
CA TYR A 100 7.55 -2.57 -9.20
C TYR A 100 6.87 -1.19 -9.35
N ILE A 101 5.76 -0.98 -8.67
CA ILE A 101 4.90 0.21 -8.85
C ILE A 101 5.38 1.37 -7.98
N CYS A 102 5.70 1.10 -6.71
CA CYS A 102 5.91 2.12 -5.71
C CYS A 102 7.29 2.83 -5.69
N PRO A 103 8.29 2.49 -6.52
CA PRO A 103 9.41 3.40 -6.74
C PRO A 103 9.04 4.77 -7.30
N THR A 104 7.85 4.91 -7.92
CA THR A 104 7.40 6.15 -8.58
C THR A 104 6.06 6.69 -8.08
N VAL A 105 5.25 5.86 -7.41
CA VAL A 105 3.91 6.23 -6.93
C VAL A 105 3.64 5.64 -5.55
N TRP A 106 2.63 6.17 -4.86
CA TRP A 106 2.12 5.58 -3.62
C TRP A 106 1.09 4.49 -3.93
N GLY A 107 1.18 3.38 -3.22
CA GLY A 107 0.26 2.26 -3.38
C GLY A 107 -1.09 2.53 -2.73
N ASP A 108 -2.17 2.47 -3.51
CA ASP A 108 -3.51 2.39 -2.96
C ASP A 108 -3.82 0.94 -2.57
N HIS A 109 -3.96 0.70 -1.26
CA HIS A 109 -4.35 -0.58 -0.68
C HIS A 109 -5.88 -0.68 -0.51
N ASP A 110 -6.65 0.01 -1.35
CA ASP A 110 -8.12 0.04 -1.37
C ASP A 110 -8.77 0.64 -0.10
N MET A 111 -10.08 0.77 -0.16
CA MET A 111 -10.93 1.04 1.00
C MET A 111 -10.93 -0.16 1.97
N PHE A 112 -11.48 0.04 3.16
CA PHE A 112 -11.81 -1.05 4.07
C PHE A 112 -13.00 -0.67 4.97
N HIS A 113 -13.61 -1.67 5.59
CA HIS A 113 -14.55 -1.46 6.67
C HIS A 113 -13.82 -1.59 8.01
N SER A 114 -13.79 -0.54 8.79
CA SER A 114 -13.22 -0.58 10.15
C SER A 114 -14.08 -1.46 11.08
N SER A 115 -15.37 -1.58 10.78
CA SER A 115 -16.32 -2.46 11.47
C SER A 115 -16.17 -3.95 11.10
N ASP A 116 -15.38 -4.30 10.09
CA ASP A 116 -15.14 -5.69 9.71
C ASP A 116 -14.46 -6.45 10.86
N LYS A 117 -15.15 -7.44 11.41
CA LYS A 117 -14.66 -8.26 12.52
C LYS A 117 -13.66 -9.34 12.10
N VAL A 118 -13.59 -9.63 10.80
CA VAL A 118 -12.74 -10.67 10.23
C VAL A 118 -11.44 -10.10 9.71
N CYS A 119 -11.52 -9.02 8.93
CA CYS A 119 -10.37 -8.48 8.21
C CYS A 119 -9.97 -7.06 8.64
N GLY A 120 -10.80 -6.36 9.43
CA GLY A 120 -10.61 -4.94 9.74
C GLY A 120 -9.24 -4.61 10.32
N ASP A 121 -8.71 -5.45 11.22
CA ASP A 121 -7.43 -5.20 11.88
C ASP A 121 -6.24 -5.31 10.89
N ILE A 122 -6.20 -6.38 10.11
CA ILE A 122 -5.10 -6.55 9.12
C ILE A 122 -5.19 -5.52 7.99
N MET A 123 -6.40 -5.07 7.65
CA MET A 123 -6.60 -4.01 6.65
C MET A 123 -6.20 -2.64 7.21
N ALA A 124 -6.55 -2.32 8.46
CA ALA A 124 -6.08 -1.09 9.10
C ALA A 124 -4.55 -1.04 9.17
N LEU A 125 -3.90 -2.13 9.60
CA LEU A 125 -2.44 -2.25 9.59
C LEU A 125 -1.85 -2.06 8.20
N SER A 126 -2.49 -2.65 7.18
CA SER A 126 -2.08 -2.45 5.78
C SER A 126 -2.13 -0.97 5.36
N LYS A 127 -3.14 -0.20 5.81
CA LYS A 127 -3.21 1.24 5.54
C LYS A 127 -2.08 2.02 6.18
N ALA A 128 -1.76 1.72 7.45
CA ALA A 128 -0.62 2.33 8.14
C ALA A 128 0.70 2.11 7.37
N MET A 129 0.88 0.92 6.79
CA MET A 129 2.11 0.54 6.07
C MET A 129 2.16 1.06 4.62
N SER A 130 1.02 1.32 3.98
CA SER A 130 0.97 1.69 2.56
C SER A 130 1.57 3.05 2.25
N GLY A 131 1.43 4.01 3.16
CA GLY A 131 1.71 5.42 2.91
C GLY A 131 0.78 6.08 1.88
N GLY A 132 -0.14 5.31 1.32
CA GLY A 132 -1.16 5.75 0.37
C GLY A 132 -2.41 6.31 1.06
N PRO A 133 -3.49 6.52 0.29
CA PRO A 133 -4.75 7.00 0.85
C PRO A 133 -5.36 6.03 1.87
N VAL A 134 -5.96 6.60 2.92
CA VAL A 134 -6.76 5.85 3.89
C VAL A 134 -8.20 6.29 3.75
N TYR A 135 -9.07 5.41 3.31
CA TYR A 135 -10.50 5.70 3.14
C TYR A 135 -11.36 4.52 3.57
N LEU A 136 -12.47 4.88 4.22
CA LEU A 136 -13.42 3.96 4.82
C LEU A 136 -14.62 3.76 3.91
N SER A 137 -15.22 2.60 3.99
CA SER A 137 -16.50 2.28 3.34
C SER A 137 -17.55 1.80 4.34
N ASP A 138 -17.33 2.04 5.64
CA ASP A 138 -18.32 1.83 6.69
C ASP A 138 -19.52 2.77 6.51
N ALA A 139 -20.68 2.35 6.97
CA ALA A 139 -21.74 3.31 7.26
C ALA A 139 -21.26 4.25 8.39
N PRO A 140 -21.62 5.54 8.38
CA PRO A 140 -21.10 6.52 9.35
C PRO A 140 -21.30 6.16 10.82
N ASP A 141 -22.36 5.43 11.13
CA ASP A 141 -22.71 4.98 12.48
C ASP A 141 -22.02 3.65 12.86
N GLN A 142 -21.25 3.05 11.97
CA GLN A 142 -20.57 1.77 12.17
C GLN A 142 -19.05 1.87 12.25
N ILE A 143 -18.49 3.06 12.16
CA ILE A 143 -17.04 3.28 12.20
C ILE A 143 -16.47 2.81 13.53
N SER A 144 -15.47 1.95 13.49
CA SER A 144 -14.70 1.50 14.65
C SER A 144 -13.51 2.44 14.89
N PHE A 145 -13.68 3.40 15.78
CA PHE A 145 -12.63 4.38 16.10
C PHE A 145 -11.35 3.73 16.65
N SER A 146 -11.45 2.59 17.33
CA SER A 146 -10.26 1.87 17.82
C SER A 146 -9.34 1.36 16.71
N LYS A 147 -9.86 1.16 15.49
CA LYS A 147 -9.07 0.76 14.32
C LYS A 147 -8.67 1.94 13.44
N VAL A 148 -9.36 3.06 13.54
CA VAL A 148 -9.10 4.26 12.74
C VAL A 148 -8.14 5.22 13.44
N SER A 149 -8.33 5.47 14.76
CA SER A 149 -7.51 6.41 15.50
C SER A 149 -6.00 6.11 15.49
N PRO A 150 -5.52 4.85 15.45
CA PRO A 150 -4.08 4.59 15.32
C PRO A 150 -3.49 4.97 13.95
N LEU A 151 -4.31 5.30 12.96
CA LEU A 151 -3.88 5.68 11.61
C LEU A 151 -3.61 7.18 11.46
N CYS A 152 -3.99 7.98 12.43
CA CYS A 152 -3.84 9.43 12.41
C CYS A 152 -3.44 10.01 13.76
N TYR A 153 -2.88 11.21 13.72
CA TYR A 153 -2.67 12.03 14.91
C TYR A 153 -3.98 12.64 15.42
N ASP A 154 -3.96 13.25 16.60
CA ASP A 154 -5.14 13.86 17.22
C ASP A 154 -5.75 15.00 16.39
N ASP A 155 -4.97 15.65 15.55
CA ASP A 155 -5.40 16.69 14.62
C ASP A 155 -5.99 16.13 13.30
N GLY A 156 -6.00 14.79 13.14
CA GLY A 156 -6.49 14.08 11.96
C GLY A 156 -5.47 13.90 10.84
N LEU A 157 -4.21 14.36 11.02
CA LEU A 157 -3.16 14.11 10.04
C LEU A 157 -2.82 12.61 10.01
N ILE A 158 -2.84 12.02 8.82
CA ILE A 158 -2.53 10.59 8.63
C ILE A 158 -1.04 10.33 8.89
N ILE A 159 -0.77 9.33 9.72
CA ILE A 159 0.59 8.83 9.97
C ILE A 159 1.05 8.05 8.74
N ARG A 160 2.20 8.42 8.17
CA ARG A 160 2.71 7.82 6.94
C ARG A 160 4.18 7.42 7.06
N PRO A 161 4.57 6.28 6.47
CA PRO A 161 5.97 5.95 6.29
C PRO A 161 6.64 6.90 5.27
N LEU A 162 7.97 6.97 5.30
CA LEU A 162 8.77 7.77 4.35
C LEU A 162 8.79 7.18 2.95
N ALA A 163 8.54 5.89 2.82
CA ALA A 163 8.33 5.18 1.57
C ALA A 163 7.29 4.07 1.77
N PRO A 164 6.55 3.67 0.72
CA PRO A 164 5.61 2.57 0.79
C PRO A 164 6.26 1.28 1.30
N ALA A 165 5.56 0.55 2.16
CA ALA A 165 6.04 -0.76 2.58
C ALA A 165 6.11 -1.72 1.39
N THR A 166 7.15 -2.54 1.39
CA THR A 166 7.34 -3.61 0.41
C THR A 166 7.60 -4.93 1.11
N VAL A 167 7.41 -6.02 0.36
CA VAL A 167 7.85 -7.34 0.81
C VAL A 167 9.37 -7.35 1.02
N MET A 168 9.81 -7.94 2.13
CA MET A 168 11.23 -8.07 2.44
C MET A 168 11.88 -9.22 1.64
N GLU A 169 13.19 -9.13 1.38
CA GLU A 169 13.96 -10.08 0.57
C GLU A 169 13.69 -11.55 0.96
N ARG A 170 13.62 -11.83 2.26
CA ARG A 170 13.36 -13.19 2.79
C ARG A 170 11.98 -13.77 2.41
N SER A 171 11.03 -12.93 1.97
CA SER A 171 9.68 -13.34 1.60
C SER A 171 9.36 -13.19 0.11
N VAL A 172 10.22 -12.55 -0.69
CA VAL A 172 9.96 -12.27 -2.11
C VAL A 172 9.68 -13.54 -2.92
N PHE A 173 10.38 -14.63 -2.63
CA PHE A 173 10.27 -15.90 -3.38
C PHE A 173 9.54 -17.00 -2.60
N THR A 174 8.80 -16.65 -1.55
CA THR A 174 7.94 -17.60 -0.82
C THR A 174 6.53 -17.59 -1.39
N ALA A 175 5.78 -18.66 -1.15
CA ALA A 175 4.36 -18.76 -1.49
C ALA A 175 3.50 -18.79 -0.21
N PRO A 176 3.42 -17.68 0.55
CA PRO A 176 2.89 -17.67 1.92
C PRO A 176 1.39 -17.97 2.02
N LEU A 177 0.64 -17.96 0.91
CA LEU A 177 -0.77 -18.40 0.89
C LEU A 177 -0.91 -19.92 1.07
N ILE A 178 0.08 -20.69 0.61
CA ILE A 178 0.05 -22.16 0.63
C ILE A 178 1.17 -22.78 1.46
N GLU A 179 2.24 -22.04 1.69
CA GLU A 179 3.35 -22.45 2.55
C GLU A 179 3.13 -21.93 3.97
N GLN A 180 3.51 -22.73 4.96
CA GLN A 180 3.41 -22.36 6.37
C GLN A 180 4.62 -21.51 6.81
N VAL A 181 4.80 -20.38 6.13
CA VAL A 181 5.92 -19.46 6.34
C VAL A 181 5.42 -18.06 6.69
N PRO A 182 6.15 -17.32 7.54
CA PRO A 182 5.82 -15.92 7.83
C PRO A 182 6.09 -15.04 6.60
N TYR A 183 5.26 -14.03 6.42
CA TYR A 183 5.39 -13.06 5.35
C TYR A 183 5.80 -11.70 5.92
N TYR A 184 7.02 -11.27 5.57
CA TYR A 184 7.64 -10.07 6.12
C TYR A 184 7.50 -8.89 5.16
N VAL A 185 7.10 -7.75 5.71
CA VAL A 185 7.09 -6.46 5.03
C VAL A 185 7.74 -5.40 5.91
N SER A 186 8.36 -4.41 5.30
CA SER A 186 8.94 -3.29 6.03
C SER A 186 8.69 -1.95 5.36
N ALA A 187 8.70 -0.89 6.16
CA ALA A 187 8.64 0.49 5.72
C ALA A 187 9.58 1.37 6.56
N PRO A 188 10.27 2.34 5.95
CA PRO A 188 11.07 3.29 6.69
C PRO A 188 10.19 4.38 7.31
N LEU A 189 10.42 4.68 8.57
CA LEU A 189 9.81 5.79 9.28
C LEU A 189 10.83 6.90 9.55
N GLU A 190 10.36 8.03 10.06
CA GLU A 190 11.22 9.14 10.48
C GLU A 190 12.22 8.72 11.56
N ASN A 191 13.29 9.50 11.69
CA ASN A 191 14.34 9.32 12.70
C ASN A 191 15.05 7.96 12.64
N GLY A 192 15.10 7.33 11.45
CA GLY A 192 15.79 6.05 11.26
C GLY A 192 15.09 4.88 11.94
N VAL A 193 13.79 4.92 12.05
CA VAL A 193 12.97 3.82 12.58
C VAL A 193 12.48 2.94 11.43
N ALA A 194 12.57 1.62 11.61
CA ALA A 194 11.99 0.64 10.70
C ALA A 194 10.67 0.11 11.27
N ALA A 195 9.59 0.24 10.52
CA ALA A 195 8.37 -0.54 10.78
C ALA A 195 8.49 -1.89 10.08
N VAL A 196 8.30 -2.97 10.82
CA VAL A 196 8.30 -4.33 10.29
C VAL A 196 7.00 -5.01 10.70
N VAL A 197 6.32 -5.61 9.74
CA VAL A 197 5.12 -6.41 9.98
C VAL A 197 5.34 -7.83 9.52
N ILE A 198 4.93 -8.78 10.32
CA ILE A 198 4.98 -10.21 10.02
C ILE A 198 3.55 -10.73 9.91
N TYR A 199 3.12 -11.03 8.69
CA TYR A 199 1.80 -11.57 8.44
C TYR A 199 1.81 -13.11 8.40
N ASN A 200 0.74 -13.71 8.89
CA ASN A 200 0.35 -15.07 8.57
C ASN A 200 -0.64 -15.04 7.40
N LEU A 201 -0.14 -15.22 6.18
CA LEU A 201 -0.97 -15.24 4.98
C LEU A 201 -1.42 -16.65 4.58
N CYS A 202 -0.97 -17.72 5.27
CA CYS A 202 -1.37 -19.08 4.95
C CYS A 202 -2.91 -19.22 5.03
N VAL A 203 -3.50 -19.84 3.99
CA VAL A 203 -4.95 -20.05 3.93
C VAL A 203 -5.43 -21.08 4.93
N ASP A 204 -4.54 -22.00 5.33
CA ASP A 204 -4.84 -22.96 6.38
C ASP A 204 -4.77 -22.33 7.77
N SER A 205 -5.51 -22.93 8.71
CA SER A 205 -5.48 -22.50 10.12
C SER A 205 -4.24 -23.03 10.82
N VAL A 206 -3.10 -22.40 10.57
CA VAL A 206 -1.79 -22.77 11.12
C VAL A 206 -1.14 -21.59 11.84
N THR A 207 -0.24 -21.88 12.76
CA THR A 207 0.66 -20.90 13.37
C THR A 207 1.95 -20.84 12.57
N VAL A 208 2.38 -19.65 12.17
CA VAL A 208 3.70 -19.44 11.60
C VAL A 208 4.59 -18.75 12.63
N SER A 209 5.87 -19.05 12.62
CA SER A 209 6.86 -18.41 13.50
C SER A 209 7.95 -17.76 12.68
N GLY A 210 8.44 -16.63 13.14
CA GLY A 210 9.51 -15.90 12.48
C GLY A 210 10.38 -15.15 13.47
N THR A 211 11.50 -14.63 12.99
CA THR A 211 12.44 -13.83 13.76
C THR A 211 12.72 -12.53 13.06
N ILE A 212 12.96 -11.48 13.83
CA ILE A 212 13.46 -10.19 13.35
C ILE A 212 14.91 -10.06 13.82
N ASP A 213 15.77 -9.59 12.92
CA ASP A 213 17.18 -9.36 13.21
C ASP A 213 17.65 -7.98 12.69
N SER A 214 18.90 -7.65 12.97
CA SER A 214 19.47 -6.36 12.59
C SER A 214 19.59 -6.14 11.09
N SER A 215 19.59 -7.20 10.28
CA SER A 215 19.60 -7.08 8.82
C SER A 215 18.26 -6.56 8.29
N ASP A 216 17.15 -6.91 8.93
CA ASP A 216 15.81 -6.41 8.60
C ASP A 216 15.74 -4.88 8.74
N TYR A 217 16.31 -4.35 9.83
CA TYR A 217 16.47 -2.90 10.02
C TYR A 217 17.33 -2.27 8.92
N SER A 218 18.51 -2.82 8.68
CA SER A 218 19.45 -2.27 7.69
C SER A 218 18.87 -2.24 6.29
N MET A 219 18.16 -3.30 5.89
CA MET A 219 17.52 -3.41 4.57
C MET A 219 16.38 -2.41 4.39
N THR A 220 15.67 -2.06 5.44
CA THR A 220 14.57 -1.08 5.36
C THR A 220 15.04 0.28 4.82
N GLY A 221 16.27 0.68 5.09
CA GLY A 221 16.86 1.91 4.54
C GLY A 221 16.93 1.93 3.01
N THR A 222 16.96 0.78 2.35
CA THR A 222 17.01 0.69 0.88
C THR A 222 15.71 1.12 0.21
N LEU A 223 14.62 1.23 0.96
CA LEU A 223 13.31 1.65 0.43
C LEU A 223 13.19 3.16 0.25
N LEU A 224 14.09 3.94 0.86
CA LEU A 224 14.07 5.41 0.72
C LEU A 224 14.37 5.86 -0.71
N GLN A 225 13.65 6.89 -1.14
CA GLN A 225 13.87 7.56 -2.42
C GLN A 225 14.23 9.04 -2.18
N PRO A 226 15.32 9.54 -2.75
CA PRO A 226 16.30 8.82 -3.58
C PRO A 226 17.04 7.74 -2.77
N TYR A 227 17.49 6.70 -3.47
CA TYR A 227 18.15 5.54 -2.86
C TYR A 227 19.35 5.96 -1.99
N SER A 228 19.28 5.65 -0.70
CA SER A 228 20.31 6.01 0.30
C SER A 228 21.16 4.82 0.77
N GLY A 229 20.84 3.61 0.30
CA GLY A 229 21.52 2.38 0.70
C GLY A 229 20.97 1.76 1.99
N LYS A 230 21.67 0.75 2.46
CA LYS A 230 21.37 0.10 3.74
C LYS A 230 21.62 1.04 4.90
N TRP A 231 20.75 1.05 5.89
CA TRP A 231 21.03 1.78 7.13
C TRP A 231 22.17 1.14 7.91
N LYS A 232 22.98 1.99 8.50
CA LYS A 232 24.01 1.55 9.44
C LYS A 232 23.36 1.25 10.79
N LEU A 233 23.83 0.19 11.43
CA LEU A 233 23.41 -0.11 12.81
C LEU A 233 23.92 0.99 13.75
N PRO A 234 23.09 1.52 14.65
CA PRO A 234 23.53 2.42 15.71
C PRO A 234 24.57 1.74 16.62
N GLU A 235 25.53 2.52 17.13
CA GLU A 235 26.55 1.99 18.04
C GLU A 235 25.96 1.46 19.36
N GLU A 236 24.87 2.07 19.78
CA GLU A 236 24.11 1.71 21.00
C GLU A 236 23.28 0.43 20.82
N GLY A 237 23.19 -0.10 19.59
CA GLY A 237 22.30 -1.22 19.23
C GLY A 237 20.91 -0.75 18.82
N LEU A 238 19.99 -1.68 18.71
CA LEU A 238 18.60 -1.44 18.32
C LEU A 238 17.66 -1.72 19.49
N PHE A 239 16.51 -1.06 19.45
CA PHE A 239 15.40 -1.32 20.34
C PHE A 239 14.20 -1.76 19.51
N LEU A 240 13.68 -2.95 19.77
CA LEU A 240 12.46 -3.46 19.19
C LEU A 240 11.28 -3.12 20.09
N TYR A 241 10.27 -2.45 19.54
CA TYR A 241 8.98 -2.27 20.20
C TYR A 241 7.94 -3.15 19.53
N ASP A 242 7.37 -4.08 20.30
CA ASP A 242 6.23 -4.89 19.88
C ASP A 242 4.95 -4.09 20.12
N TYR A 243 4.32 -3.67 19.02
CA TYR A 243 3.13 -2.83 19.06
C TYR A 243 1.93 -3.56 19.67
N ASP A 244 1.72 -4.83 19.35
CA ASP A 244 0.57 -5.60 19.83
C ASP A 244 0.70 -5.96 21.31
N ALA A 245 1.91 -6.32 21.75
CA ALA A 245 2.20 -6.67 23.14
C ALA A 245 2.47 -5.46 24.03
N HIS A 246 2.65 -4.26 23.47
CA HIS A 246 3.09 -3.03 24.17
C HIS A 246 4.36 -3.24 25.02
N THR A 247 5.30 -4.00 24.48
CA THR A 247 6.56 -4.33 25.14
C THR A 247 7.76 -3.99 24.28
N GLY A 248 8.90 -3.71 24.91
CA GLY A 248 10.12 -3.35 24.21
C GLY A 248 11.31 -4.19 24.66
N TYR A 249 12.20 -4.49 23.71
CA TYR A 249 13.37 -5.33 23.91
C TYR A 249 14.59 -4.71 23.26
N PRO A 250 15.75 -4.66 23.95
CA PRO A 250 17.00 -4.35 23.27
C PRO A 250 17.38 -5.51 22.34
N ILE A 251 17.74 -5.20 21.11
CA ILE A 251 18.34 -6.15 20.19
C ILE A 251 19.85 -5.89 20.24
N GLY A 252 20.61 -6.90 20.68
CA GLY A 252 22.06 -6.84 20.72
C GLY A 252 22.67 -6.63 19.32
N LYS A 253 23.94 -6.20 19.35
CA LYS A 253 24.75 -6.06 18.13
C LYS A 253 24.91 -7.38 17.40
#